data_d4f2c18df2ec8b4a69369613c8581b76
#
_entry.id   d4f2c18df2ec8b4a69369613c8581b76
#
_cell.length_a   1.000
_cell.length_b   1.000
_cell.length_c   1.000
_cell.angle_alpha   90.00
_cell.angle_beta   90.00
_cell.angle_gamma   90.00
#
_symmetry.space_group_name_H-M   'P 1'
#
loop_
_entity.id
_entity.type
_entity.pdbx_description
1 polymer ?
#
loop_
_entity_poly.entity_id
_entity_poly.type
_entity_poly.pdbx_seq_one_letter_code
_entity_poly.pdbx_strand_id
1 'polypeptide(L)'
;MLKDITLGQYFPGSSFVHRMDPRFKIVIVLLYIIMLFTGKSLLCMLFGILFCILSFGLSKLSPKLVLKSVKPIVPILLCTAILDLLFIRDGTVYLSVWVIRITAEGVTTAVQMLVRIVFLIIGTSLLTYTTSPIALTDAIERLLSPLKKLKFPVHVFAMMMTIALRFIPTLIEETDKIISAQKARGADLETGSLVQRAKALLPIFIPLFVCLLYTSPSPRDRG
;
A
#
# COMPACT_ATOMS: atom_id res chain seq x y z
N MET A 1 -14.19 17.54 -4.03
CA MET A 1 -13.60 16.79 -2.90
C MET A 1 -13.15 15.36 -3.23
N LEU A 2 -13.68 14.71 -4.26
CA LEU A 2 -13.23 13.36 -4.65
C LEU A 2 -12.12 13.37 -5.74
N LYS A 3 -11.77 14.53 -6.29
CA LYS A 3 -10.74 14.68 -7.34
C LYS A 3 -9.31 14.36 -6.87
N ASP A 4 -9.08 14.30 -5.57
CA ASP A 4 -7.76 14.01 -4.99
C ASP A 4 -7.55 12.52 -4.67
N ILE A 5 -8.51 11.66 -5.01
CA ILE A 5 -8.33 10.21 -4.93
C ILE A 5 -7.53 9.77 -6.16
N THR A 6 -6.23 10.05 -6.14
CA THR A 6 -5.32 9.38 -7.05
C THR A 6 -5.40 7.87 -6.78
N LEU A 7 -5.82 7.10 -7.78
CA LEU A 7 -5.84 5.64 -7.74
C LEU A 7 -4.44 5.10 -7.46
N GLY A 8 -4.15 4.90 -6.17
CA GLY A 8 -2.82 4.52 -5.69
C GLY A 8 -1.85 5.70 -5.67
N GLN A 9 -0.82 5.58 -4.85
CA GLN A 9 0.25 6.58 -4.72
C GLN A 9 1.30 6.43 -5.84
N TYR A 10 0.87 6.02 -7.05
CA TYR A 10 1.76 5.88 -8.19
C TYR A 10 2.17 7.24 -8.74
N PHE A 11 3.48 7.45 -8.87
CA PHE A 11 4.05 8.63 -9.50
C PHE A 11 4.62 8.24 -10.88
N PRO A 12 4.05 8.74 -11.98
CA PRO A 12 4.60 8.47 -13.31
C PRO A 12 6.00 9.05 -13.42
N GLY A 13 6.98 8.20 -13.72
CA GLY A 13 8.37 8.58 -13.86
C GLY A 13 9.04 7.81 -15.01
N SER A 14 10.16 8.33 -15.51
CA SER A 14 10.92 7.73 -16.61
C SER A 14 12.21 7.03 -16.15
N SER A 15 12.37 6.77 -14.84
CA SER A 15 13.58 6.15 -14.31
C SER A 15 13.69 4.67 -14.70
N PHE A 16 14.90 4.12 -14.59
CA PHE A 16 15.15 2.70 -14.86
C PHE A 16 14.22 1.79 -14.08
N VAL A 17 13.96 2.09 -12.80
CA VAL A 17 13.06 1.33 -11.95
C VAL A 17 11.62 1.40 -12.47
N HIS A 18 11.16 2.53 -13.03
CA HIS A 18 9.81 2.62 -13.59
C HIS A 18 9.62 1.76 -14.85
N ARG A 19 10.66 1.62 -15.68
CA ARG A 19 10.62 0.85 -16.94
C ARG A 19 10.79 -0.66 -16.72
N MET A 20 11.24 -1.07 -15.55
CA MET A 20 11.44 -2.48 -15.22
C MET A 20 10.12 -3.23 -15.16
N ASP A 21 10.07 -4.48 -15.65
CA ASP A 21 8.88 -5.31 -15.63
C ASP A 21 8.35 -5.46 -14.18
N PRO A 22 7.06 -5.20 -13.92
CA PRO A 22 6.46 -5.28 -12.59
C PRO A 22 6.63 -6.65 -11.91
N ARG A 23 6.74 -7.73 -12.67
CA ARG A 23 6.97 -9.08 -12.13
C ARG A 23 8.30 -9.19 -11.40
N PHE A 24 9.38 -8.70 -12.04
CA PHE A 24 10.71 -8.71 -11.44
C PHE A 24 10.74 -7.81 -10.19
N LYS A 25 10.05 -6.66 -10.22
CA LYS A 25 9.96 -5.79 -9.05
C LYS A 25 9.30 -6.50 -7.86
N ILE A 26 8.19 -7.21 -8.08
CA ILE A 26 7.50 -7.96 -7.02
C ILE A 26 8.44 -9.01 -6.44
N VAL A 27 9.11 -9.80 -7.30
CA VAL A 27 10.02 -10.86 -6.85
C VAL A 27 11.19 -10.27 -6.07
N ILE A 28 11.80 -9.19 -6.57
CA ILE A 28 12.92 -8.52 -5.91
C ILE A 28 12.50 -7.96 -4.55
N VAL A 29 11.34 -7.31 -4.46
CA VAL A 29 10.83 -6.79 -3.18
C VAL A 29 10.50 -7.92 -2.22
N LEU A 30 9.95 -9.03 -2.70
CA LEU A 30 9.68 -10.21 -1.87
C LEU A 30 10.97 -10.83 -1.34
N LEU A 31 11.98 -11.00 -2.19
CA LEU A 31 13.31 -11.46 -1.77
C LEU A 31 13.96 -10.50 -0.76
N TYR A 32 13.82 -9.21 -0.99
CA TYR A 32 14.29 -8.18 -0.07
C TYR A 32 13.63 -8.29 1.32
N ILE A 33 12.32 -8.50 1.37
CA ILE A 33 11.58 -8.72 2.62
C ILE A 33 12.09 -9.97 3.33
N ILE A 34 12.21 -11.10 2.60
CA ILE A 34 12.71 -12.35 3.16
C ILE A 34 14.13 -12.18 3.72
N MET A 35 15.00 -11.49 2.97
CA MET A 35 16.37 -11.19 3.40
C MET A 35 16.40 -10.38 4.69
N LEU A 36 15.57 -9.34 4.81
CA LEU A 36 15.49 -8.51 6.02
C LEU A 36 15.01 -9.29 7.23
N PHE A 37 14.07 -10.23 7.06
CA PHE A 37 13.54 -11.03 8.17
C PHE A 37 14.45 -12.18 8.58
N THR A 38 15.08 -12.85 7.63
CA THR A 38 15.95 -13.99 7.88
C THR A 38 17.34 -13.58 8.41
N GLY A 39 17.81 -12.40 8.02
CA GLY A 39 19.11 -11.87 8.39
C GLY A 39 19.16 -11.42 9.85
N LYS A 40 19.73 -12.25 10.74
CA LYS A 40 20.08 -11.87 12.11
C LYS A 40 21.43 -11.17 12.21
N SER A 41 22.28 -11.30 11.18
CA SER A 41 23.60 -10.73 11.13
C SER A 41 23.55 -9.24 10.73
N LEU A 42 24.42 -8.44 11.36
CA LEU A 42 24.62 -7.03 11.02
C LEU A 42 24.98 -6.85 9.52
N LEU A 43 25.72 -7.80 8.94
CA LEU A 43 26.06 -7.80 7.51
C LEU A 43 24.83 -7.88 6.61
N CYS A 44 23.86 -8.76 6.91
CA CYS A 44 22.62 -8.86 6.13
C CYS A 44 21.80 -7.56 6.19
N MET A 45 21.76 -6.92 7.36
CA MET A 45 21.09 -5.65 7.53
C MET A 45 21.76 -4.54 6.70
N LEU A 46 23.09 -4.51 6.69
CA LEU A 46 23.88 -3.55 5.92
C LEU A 46 23.68 -3.72 4.42
N PHE A 47 23.63 -4.97 3.93
CA PHE A 47 23.26 -5.29 2.54
C PHE A 47 21.85 -4.82 2.19
N GLY A 48 20.88 -5.03 3.08
CA GLY A 48 19.50 -4.55 2.88
C GLY A 48 19.40 -3.04 2.79
N ILE A 49 20.12 -2.34 3.64
CA ILE A 49 20.21 -0.87 3.64
C ILE A 49 20.83 -0.39 2.32
N LEU A 50 21.98 -0.96 1.94
CA LEU A 50 22.68 -0.61 0.70
C LEU A 50 21.79 -0.83 -0.52
N PHE A 51 21.13 -1.99 -0.61
CA PHE A 51 20.20 -2.29 -1.68
C PHE A 51 19.04 -1.30 -1.76
N CYS A 52 18.47 -0.94 -0.61
CA CYS A 52 17.37 0.04 -0.54
C CYS A 52 17.82 1.43 -1.00
N ILE A 53 18.98 1.92 -0.54
CA ILE A 53 19.54 3.20 -0.93
C ILE A 53 19.83 3.23 -2.44
N LEU A 54 20.41 2.16 -2.98
CA LEU A 54 20.73 2.04 -4.40
C LEU A 54 19.45 2.04 -5.25
N SER A 55 18.45 1.26 -4.87
CA SER A 55 17.15 1.19 -5.55
C SER A 55 16.43 2.53 -5.53
N PHE A 56 16.53 3.25 -4.41
CA PHE A 56 15.96 4.59 -4.26
C PHE A 56 16.69 5.62 -5.15
N GLY A 57 18.01 5.60 -5.17
CA GLY A 57 18.82 6.48 -6.04
C GLY A 57 18.51 6.27 -7.52
N LEU A 58 18.34 5.01 -7.96
CA LEU A 58 17.96 4.65 -9.33
C LEU A 58 16.52 5.04 -9.69
N SER A 59 15.65 5.13 -8.69
CA SER A 59 14.23 5.48 -8.88
C SER A 59 14.00 6.97 -9.14
N LYS A 60 14.95 7.86 -8.80
CA LYS A 60 14.83 9.33 -8.91
C LYS A 60 13.58 9.90 -8.22
N LEU A 61 13.06 9.22 -7.20
CA LEU A 61 11.94 9.71 -6.40
C LEU A 61 12.40 10.77 -5.41
N SER A 62 11.52 11.72 -5.08
CA SER A 62 11.88 12.74 -4.09
C SER A 62 11.90 12.12 -2.68
N PRO A 63 12.92 12.43 -1.85
CA PRO A 63 13.01 11.90 -0.49
C PRO A 63 11.84 12.31 0.41
N LYS A 64 11.15 13.39 0.07
CA LYS A 64 9.95 13.85 0.78
C LYS A 64 8.81 12.84 0.73
N LEU A 65 8.67 12.06 -0.37
CA LEU A 65 7.65 11.02 -0.50
C LEU A 65 7.90 9.87 0.47
N VAL A 66 9.16 9.47 0.62
CA VAL A 66 9.55 8.41 1.55
C VAL A 66 9.33 8.85 3.00
N LEU A 67 9.72 10.07 3.33
CA LEU A 67 9.46 10.64 4.66
C LEU A 67 7.95 10.67 4.97
N LYS A 68 7.13 10.99 3.97
CA LYS A 68 5.67 11.00 4.12
C LYS A 68 5.11 9.60 4.41
N SER A 69 5.72 8.54 3.86
CA SER A 69 5.31 7.15 4.13
C SER A 69 5.71 6.67 5.52
N VAL A 70 6.86 7.11 6.02
CA VAL A 70 7.38 6.71 7.34
C VAL A 70 6.70 7.50 8.47
N LYS A 71 6.40 8.79 8.25
CA LYS A 71 5.84 9.69 9.26
C LYS A 71 4.65 9.14 10.06
N PRO A 72 3.60 8.55 9.45
CA PRO A 72 2.44 8.05 10.21
C PRO A 72 2.78 6.84 11.09
N ILE A 73 3.89 6.14 10.81
CA ILE A 73 4.28 4.91 11.52
C ILE A 73 5.26 5.21 12.65
N VAL A 74 5.89 6.39 12.65
CA VAL A 74 6.84 6.82 13.69
C VAL A 74 6.31 6.64 15.11
N PRO A 75 5.08 7.01 15.47
CA PRO A 75 4.60 6.84 16.85
C PRO A 75 4.53 5.36 17.27
N ILE A 76 4.14 4.48 16.34
CA ILE A 76 4.10 3.03 16.60
C ILE A 76 5.52 2.48 16.74
N LEU A 77 6.46 2.91 15.88
CA LEU A 77 7.86 2.53 15.95
C LEU A 77 8.51 2.94 17.27
N LEU A 78 8.18 4.13 17.75
CA LEU A 78 8.71 4.65 19.00
C LEU A 78 8.15 3.86 20.19
N CYS A 79 6.86 3.51 20.14
CA CYS A 79 6.22 2.67 21.15
C CYS A 79 6.86 1.28 21.20
N THR A 80 7.08 0.63 20.06
CA THR A 80 7.73 -0.71 20.00
C THR A 80 9.16 -0.65 20.51
N ALA A 81 9.94 0.37 20.14
CA ALA A 81 11.30 0.54 20.63
C ALA A 81 11.38 0.71 22.16
N ILE A 82 10.45 1.47 22.73
CA ILE A 82 10.34 1.62 24.18
C ILE A 82 9.98 0.29 24.84
N LEU A 83 9.05 -0.46 24.25
CA LEU A 83 8.69 -1.78 24.77
C LEU A 83 9.87 -2.76 24.71
N ASP A 84 10.61 -2.80 23.60
CA ASP A 84 11.80 -3.66 23.48
C ASP A 84 12.87 -3.31 24.54
N LEU A 85 13.09 -2.01 24.77
CA LEU A 85 14.02 -1.54 25.82
C LEU A 85 13.60 -1.94 27.24
N LEU A 86 12.27 -2.01 27.51
CA LEU A 86 11.74 -2.31 28.84
C LEU A 86 11.62 -3.82 29.09
N PHE A 87 11.31 -4.62 28.05
CA PHE A 87 10.99 -6.03 28.20
C PHE A 87 12.19 -6.95 27.97
N ILE A 88 13.15 -6.55 27.11
CA ILE A 88 14.34 -7.36 26.85
C ILE A 88 15.33 -7.13 27.99
N ARG A 89 15.50 -8.14 28.83
CA ARG A 89 16.34 -8.12 30.02
C ARG A 89 17.64 -8.90 29.90
N ASP A 90 17.90 -9.45 28.72
CA ASP A 90 19.10 -10.27 28.47
C ASP A 90 20.32 -9.39 28.22
N GLY A 91 21.51 -9.86 28.67
CA GLY A 91 22.79 -9.21 28.43
C GLY A 91 23.29 -8.33 29.55
N THR A 92 24.39 -7.57 29.26
CA THR A 92 25.06 -6.67 30.22
C THR A 92 24.19 -5.46 30.53
N VAL A 93 23.96 -5.22 31.82
CA VAL A 93 23.13 -4.11 32.28
C VAL A 93 23.95 -2.81 32.24
N TYR A 94 23.52 -1.82 31.46
CA TYR A 94 24.12 -0.48 31.43
C TYR A 94 23.58 0.44 32.52
N LEU A 95 22.28 0.36 32.78
CA LEU A 95 21.60 1.17 33.78
C LEU A 95 20.53 0.35 34.48
N SER A 96 20.58 0.29 35.80
CA SER A 96 19.50 -0.29 36.60
C SER A 96 18.95 0.82 37.51
N VAL A 97 17.78 1.33 37.16
CA VAL A 97 17.01 2.27 37.98
C VAL A 97 15.72 1.62 38.38
N TRP A 98 15.65 1.14 39.57
CA TRP A 98 14.51 0.53 40.27
C TRP A 98 13.78 -0.58 39.47
N VAL A 99 12.91 -0.24 38.54
CA VAL A 99 12.13 -1.19 37.71
C VAL A 99 12.67 -1.30 36.27
N ILE A 100 13.36 -0.28 35.80
CA ILE A 100 13.85 -0.15 34.42
C ILE A 100 15.30 -0.63 34.36
N ARG A 101 15.53 -1.75 33.65
CA ARG A 101 16.89 -2.27 33.37
C ARG A 101 17.15 -2.15 31.89
N ILE A 102 17.98 -1.19 31.52
CA ILE A 102 18.42 -1.04 30.13
C ILE A 102 19.63 -1.92 29.91
N THR A 103 19.47 -2.94 29.07
CA THR A 103 20.52 -3.89 28.71
C THR A 103 21.12 -3.55 27.35
N ALA A 104 22.38 -3.93 27.13
CA ALA A 104 23.04 -3.75 25.84
C ALA A 104 22.29 -4.48 24.71
N GLU A 105 21.78 -5.67 24.98
CA GLU A 105 21.02 -6.46 24.02
C GLU A 105 19.65 -5.84 23.74
N GLY A 106 18.99 -5.26 24.74
CA GLY A 106 17.76 -4.51 24.54
C GLY A 106 17.93 -3.31 23.60
N VAL A 107 19.00 -2.54 23.79
CA VAL A 107 19.31 -1.39 22.91
C VAL A 107 19.64 -1.84 21.49
N THR A 108 20.49 -2.85 21.33
CA THR A 108 20.86 -3.34 19.99
C THR A 108 19.66 -3.94 19.26
N THR A 109 18.80 -4.69 19.94
CA THR A 109 17.59 -5.26 19.36
C THR A 109 16.58 -4.19 18.98
N ALA A 110 16.34 -3.21 19.84
CA ALA A 110 15.45 -2.08 19.55
C ALA A 110 15.92 -1.29 18.32
N VAL A 111 17.21 -0.96 18.23
CA VAL A 111 17.78 -0.27 17.08
C VAL A 111 17.67 -1.11 15.81
N GLN A 112 18.00 -2.40 15.87
CA GLN A 112 17.88 -3.31 14.73
C GLN A 112 16.43 -3.43 14.23
N MET A 113 15.46 -3.54 15.15
CA MET A 113 14.03 -3.56 14.80
C MET A 113 13.57 -2.27 14.16
N LEU A 114 13.94 -1.11 14.73
CA LEU A 114 13.62 0.19 14.15
C LEU A 114 14.15 0.31 12.71
N VAL A 115 15.43 0.04 12.53
CA VAL A 115 16.06 0.10 11.20
C VAL A 115 15.39 -0.86 10.25
N ARG A 116 15.15 -2.10 10.65
CA ARG A 116 14.48 -3.14 9.84
C ARG A 116 13.11 -2.67 9.36
N ILE A 117 12.27 -2.17 10.26
CA ILE A 117 10.91 -1.74 9.90
C ILE A 117 10.94 -0.52 8.99
N VAL A 118 11.79 0.47 9.27
CA VAL A 118 11.93 1.66 8.43
C VAL A 118 12.34 1.28 6.99
N PHE A 119 13.37 0.44 6.85
CA PHE A 119 13.83 0.03 5.52
C PHE A 119 12.84 -0.88 4.80
N LEU A 120 12.08 -1.69 5.53
CA LEU A 120 10.98 -2.48 4.97
C LEU A 120 9.90 -1.57 4.38
N ILE A 121 9.50 -0.53 5.11
CA ILE A 121 8.51 0.45 4.64
C ILE A 121 9.02 1.19 3.41
N ILE A 122 10.29 1.61 3.41
CA ILE A 122 10.90 2.30 2.27
C ILE A 122 10.91 1.38 1.04
N GLY A 123 11.34 0.14 1.18
CA GLY A 123 11.41 -0.82 0.07
C GLY A 123 10.04 -1.17 -0.52
N THR A 124 9.03 -1.38 0.32
CA THR A 124 7.65 -1.63 -0.15
C THR A 124 7.01 -0.38 -0.75
N SER A 125 7.26 0.79 -0.19
CA SER A 125 6.78 2.06 -0.75
C SER A 125 7.37 2.33 -2.13
N LEU A 126 8.60 1.93 -2.39
CA LEU A 126 9.25 2.06 -3.69
C LEU A 126 8.45 1.31 -4.77
N LEU A 127 8.00 0.09 -4.49
CA LEU A 127 7.15 -0.69 -5.39
C LEU A 127 5.83 0.05 -5.70
N THR A 128 5.18 0.56 -4.65
CA THR A 128 3.90 1.28 -4.76
C THR A 128 4.03 2.56 -5.59
N TYR A 129 5.11 3.32 -5.41
CA TYR A 129 5.34 4.56 -6.14
C TYR A 129 5.78 4.36 -7.59
N THR A 130 6.43 3.23 -7.90
CA THR A 130 6.98 2.97 -9.24
C THR A 130 6.13 2.05 -10.11
N THR A 131 5.04 1.50 -9.57
CA THR A 131 4.20 0.54 -10.31
C THR A 131 2.73 0.89 -10.15
N SER A 132 2.00 1.02 -11.26
CA SER A 132 0.56 1.28 -11.21
C SER A 132 -0.20 0.07 -10.67
N PRO A 133 -1.37 0.27 -10.00
CA PRO A 133 -2.17 -0.82 -9.48
C PRO A 133 -2.59 -1.84 -10.55
N ILE A 134 -2.89 -1.38 -11.77
CA ILE A 134 -3.26 -2.24 -12.90
C ILE A 134 -2.08 -3.12 -13.31
N ALA A 135 -0.89 -2.52 -13.49
CA ALA A 135 0.32 -3.26 -13.84
C ALA A 135 0.73 -4.25 -12.74
N LEU A 136 0.49 -3.90 -11.47
CA LEU A 136 0.72 -4.79 -10.33
C LEU A 136 -0.20 -6.01 -10.37
N THR A 137 -1.50 -5.81 -10.67
CA THR A 137 -2.49 -6.89 -10.80
C THR A 137 -2.13 -7.85 -11.94
N ASP A 138 -1.77 -7.32 -13.11
CA ASP A 138 -1.33 -8.13 -14.26
C ASP A 138 -0.06 -8.93 -13.94
N ALA A 139 0.88 -8.33 -13.20
CA ALA A 139 2.10 -9.01 -12.78
C ALA A 139 1.80 -10.14 -11.79
N ILE A 140 0.91 -9.92 -10.84
CA ILE A 140 0.47 -10.94 -9.86
C ILE A 140 -0.23 -12.10 -10.59
N GLU A 141 -1.13 -11.81 -11.53
CA GLU A 141 -1.78 -12.86 -12.35
C GLU A 141 -0.75 -13.76 -13.01
N ARG A 142 0.23 -13.15 -13.66
CA ARG A 142 1.25 -13.89 -14.38
C ARG A 142 2.19 -14.68 -13.44
N LEU A 143 2.52 -14.13 -12.27
CA LEU A 143 3.30 -14.82 -11.24
C LEU A 143 2.53 -16.00 -10.63
N LEU A 144 1.21 -15.86 -10.47
CA LEU A 144 0.32 -16.92 -9.98
C LEU A 144 -0.12 -17.90 -11.08
N SER A 145 0.25 -17.67 -12.34
CA SER A 145 -0.08 -18.56 -13.46
C SER A 145 0.29 -20.03 -13.23
N PRO A 146 1.43 -20.41 -12.61
CA PRO A 146 1.73 -21.80 -12.31
C PRO A 146 0.73 -22.45 -11.32
N LEU A 147 0.03 -21.66 -10.47
CA LEU A 147 -1.03 -22.16 -9.59
C LEU A 147 -2.28 -22.63 -10.35
N LYS A 148 -2.43 -22.32 -11.64
CA LYS A 148 -3.48 -22.91 -12.48
C LYS A 148 -3.44 -24.44 -12.46
N LYS A 149 -2.25 -25.03 -12.28
CA LYS A 149 -2.08 -26.48 -12.14
C LYS A 149 -2.78 -27.06 -10.88
N LEU A 150 -2.97 -26.23 -9.84
CA LEU A 150 -3.72 -26.58 -8.63
C LEU A 150 -5.24 -26.33 -8.76
N LYS A 151 -5.78 -26.14 -9.97
CA LYS A 151 -7.21 -25.84 -10.23
C LYS A 151 -7.70 -24.52 -9.61
N PHE A 152 -6.80 -23.62 -9.21
CA PHE A 152 -7.20 -22.31 -8.70
C PHE A 152 -7.55 -21.38 -9.88
N PRO A 153 -8.71 -20.70 -9.89
CA PRO A 153 -9.16 -19.87 -11.00
C PRO A 153 -8.46 -18.50 -11.03
N VAL A 154 -7.12 -18.49 -11.10
CA VAL A 154 -6.27 -17.27 -11.07
C VAL A 154 -6.70 -16.28 -12.13
N HIS A 155 -7.02 -16.76 -13.35
CA HIS A 155 -7.40 -15.90 -14.46
C HIS A 155 -8.73 -15.17 -14.22
N VAL A 156 -9.72 -15.87 -13.65
CA VAL A 156 -11.03 -15.25 -13.32
C VAL A 156 -10.84 -14.17 -12.26
N PHE A 157 -10.05 -14.46 -11.24
CA PHE A 157 -9.75 -13.50 -10.17
C PHE A 157 -9.04 -12.25 -10.71
N ALA A 158 -8.01 -12.43 -11.52
CA ALA A 158 -7.27 -11.33 -12.13
C ALA A 158 -8.15 -10.49 -13.07
N MET A 159 -9.01 -11.15 -13.87
CA MET A 159 -9.96 -10.46 -14.74
C MET A 159 -10.93 -9.60 -13.92
N MET A 160 -11.47 -10.14 -12.82
CA MET A 160 -12.33 -9.37 -11.91
C MET A 160 -11.61 -8.17 -11.32
N MET A 161 -10.37 -8.34 -10.86
CA MET A 161 -9.55 -7.24 -10.30
C MET A 161 -9.25 -6.17 -11.34
N THR A 162 -8.88 -6.55 -12.56
CA THR A 162 -8.58 -5.60 -13.65
C THR A 162 -9.82 -4.80 -14.03
N ILE A 163 -10.98 -5.47 -14.14
CA ILE A 163 -12.25 -4.80 -14.39
C ILE A 163 -12.58 -3.85 -13.24
N ALA A 164 -12.48 -4.30 -11.98
CA ALA A 164 -12.77 -3.47 -10.83
C ALA A 164 -11.89 -2.22 -10.80
N LEU A 165 -10.56 -2.36 -10.98
CA LEU A 165 -9.61 -1.24 -10.99
C LEU A 165 -9.90 -0.25 -12.13
N ARG A 166 -10.37 -0.73 -13.28
CA ARG A 166 -10.76 0.13 -14.41
C ARG A 166 -12.06 0.89 -14.14
N PHE A 167 -12.99 0.25 -13.42
CA PHE A 167 -14.29 0.88 -13.10
C PHE A 167 -14.21 1.91 -11.98
N ILE A 168 -13.23 1.83 -11.07
CA ILE A 168 -13.10 2.78 -9.95
C ILE A 168 -13.09 4.24 -10.42
N PRO A 169 -12.26 4.68 -11.41
CA PRO A 169 -12.31 6.07 -11.89
C PRO A 169 -13.68 6.48 -12.41
N THR A 170 -14.28 5.61 -13.23
CA THR A 170 -15.61 5.86 -13.79
C THR A 170 -16.68 5.99 -12.70
N LEU A 171 -16.63 5.12 -11.68
CA LEU A 171 -17.55 5.20 -10.54
C LEU A 171 -17.37 6.49 -9.74
N ILE A 172 -16.15 6.97 -9.55
CA ILE A 172 -15.86 8.24 -8.88
C ILE A 172 -16.48 9.41 -9.68
N GLU A 173 -16.24 9.45 -10.98
CA GLU A 173 -16.78 10.50 -11.86
C GLU A 173 -18.32 10.50 -11.87
N GLU A 174 -18.95 9.33 -12.00
CA GLU A 174 -20.41 9.21 -11.97
C GLU A 174 -20.98 9.56 -10.61
N THR A 175 -20.30 9.17 -9.52
CA THR A 175 -20.68 9.54 -8.15
C THR A 175 -20.65 11.06 -7.97
N ASP A 176 -19.61 11.76 -8.45
CA ASP A 176 -19.51 13.22 -8.36
C ASP A 176 -20.62 13.90 -9.16
N LYS A 177 -20.99 13.41 -10.35
CA LYS A 177 -22.11 13.90 -11.14
C LYS A 177 -23.43 13.75 -10.41
N ILE A 178 -23.68 12.54 -9.85
CA ILE A 178 -24.91 12.23 -9.11
C ILE A 178 -25.01 13.11 -7.86
N ILE A 179 -23.94 13.25 -7.08
CA ILE A 179 -23.88 14.12 -5.90
C ILE A 179 -24.20 15.56 -6.29
N SER A 180 -23.61 16.07 -7.37
CA SER A 180 -23.85 17.42 -7.85
C SER A 180 -25.30 17.62 -8.28
N ALA A 181 -25.89 16.65 -8.96
CA ALA A 181 -27.29 16.67 -9.36
C ALA A 181 -28.25 16.63 -8.14
N GLN A 182 -27.94 15.82 -7.11
CA GLN A 182 -28.73 15.75 -5.88
C GLN A 182 -28.63 17.03 -5.05
N LYS A 183 -27.45 17.65 -4.97
CA LYS A 183 -27.27 18.97 -4.35
C LYS A 183 -28.11 20.03 -5.06
N ALA A 184 -28.15 20.03 -6.39
CA ALA A 184 -28.99 20.95 -7.18
C ALA A 184 -30.50 20.74 -6.94
N ARG A 185 -30.91 19.52 -6.56
CA ARG A 185 -32.29 19.20 -6.16
C ARG A 185 -32.61 19.52 -4.70
N GLY A 186 -31.68 20.15 -3.97
CA GLY A 186 -31.86 20.52 -2.56
C GLY A 186 -31.57 19.39 -1.56
N ALA A 187 -30.96 18.30 -1.96
CA ALA A 187 -30.55 17.25 -1.05
C ALA A 187 -29.37 17.73 -0.19
N ASP A 188 -29.57 17.74 1.10
CA ASP A 188 -28.54 18.09 2.09
C ASP A 188 -27.80 16.81 2.52
N LEU A 189 -26.56 16.66 2.02
CA LEU A 189 -25.72 15.50 2.27
C LEU A 189 -24.73 15.71 3.44
N GLU A 190 -24.62 16.94 3.94
CA GLU A 190 -23.58 17.34 4.89
C GLU A 190 -24.14 17.62 6.29
N THR A 191 -25.40 18.07 6.38
CA THR A 191 -26.07 18.39 7.66
C THR A 191 -27.11 17.35 8.04
N GLY A 192 -27.32 17.15 9.33
CA GLY A 192 -28.34 16.25 9.85
C GLY A 192 -27.83 15.03 10.59
N SER A 193 -28.78 14.25 11.14
CA SER A 193 -28.56 13.00 11.86
C SER A 193 -27.93 11.93 10.94
N LEU A 194 -27.16 10.98 11.49
CA LEU A 194 -26.56 9.86 10.75
C LEU A 194 -27.60 9.09 9.91
N VAL A 195 -28.82 8.93 10.42
CA VAL A 195 -29.92 8.27 9.71
C VAL A 195 -30.41 9.10 8.52
N GLN A 196 -30.44 10.43 8.65
CA GLN A 196 -30.83 11.32 7.56
C GLN A 196 -29.76 11.32 6.45
N ARG A 197 -28.48 11.32 6.81
CA ARG A 197 -27.36 11.17 5.85
C ARG A 197 -27.42 9.83 5.13
N ALA A 198 -27.71 8.74 5.83
CA ALA A 198 -27.88 7.43 5.22
C ALA A 198 -29.05 7.38 4.23
N LYS A 199 -30.19 8.01 4.57
CA LYS A 199 -31.33 8.13 3.65
C LYS A 199 -31.02 9.01 2.43
N ALA A 200 -30.22 10.06 2.59
CA ALA A 200 -29.79 10.93 1.51
C ALA A 200 -28.79 10.25 0.54
N LEU A 201 -28.11 9.20 0.98
CA LEU A 201 -27.24 8.37 0.12
C LEU A 201 -28.02 7.37 -0.74
N LEU A 202 -29.22 6.96 -0.33
CA LEU A 202 -30.03 5.99 -1.10
C LEU A 202 -30.30 6.43 -2.55
N PRO A 203 -30.70 7.69 -2.83
CA PRO A 203 -30.89 8.19 -4.19
C PRO A 203 -29.61 8.26 -5.02
N ILE A 204 -28.44 8.13 -4.40
CA ILE A 204 -27.14 8.07 -5.09
C ILE A 204 -26.83 6.63 -5.51
N PHE A 205 -27.16 5.67 -4.63
CA PHE A 205 -26.87 4.25 -4.89
C PHE A 205 -27.69 3.68 -6.05
N ILE A 206 -28.98 4.04 -6.17
CA ILE A 206 -29.86 3.50 -7.23
C ILE A 206 -29.34 3.85 -8.64
N PRO A 207 -29.09 5.14 -8.99
CA PRO A 207 -28.55 5.48 -10.30
C PRO A 207 -27.14 4.90 -10.55
N LEU A 208 -26.32 4.81 -9.49
CA LEU A 208 -24.97 4.23 -9.59
C LEU A 208 -25.05 2.74 -9.97
N PHE A 209 -25.94 1.97 -9.35
CA PHE A 209 -26.17 0.56 -9.68
C PHE A 209 -26.73 0.39 -11.09
N VAL A 210 -27.65 1.23 -11.50
CA VAL A 210 -28.20 1.22 -12.86
C VAL A 210 -27.12 1.54 -13.88
N CYS A 211 -26.28 2.55 -13.62
CA CYS A 211 -25.16 2.91 -14.48
C CYS A 211 -24.17 1.73 -14.60
N LEU A 212 -23.85 1.08 -13.50
CA LEU A 212 -22.90 -0.05 -13.43
C LEU A 212 -23.40 -1.27 -14.21
N LEU A 213 -24.71 -1.55 -14.12
CA LEU A 213 -25.36 -2.64 -14.88
C LEU A 213 -25.53 -2.32 -16.38
N TYR A 214 -25.79 -1.05 -16.70
CA TYR A 214 -26.05 -0.63 -18.08
C TYR A 214 -24.77 -0.32 -18.87
N THR A 215 -23.67 0.06 -18.18
CA THR A 215 -22.35 0.29 -18.80
C THR A 215 -21.58 -1.03 -19.03
N SER A 216 -22.13 -2.15 -18.55
CA SER A 216 -21.62 -3.48 -18.94
C SER A 216 -21.85 -3.67 -20.43
N PRO A 217 -20.81 -3.80 -21.27
CA PRO A 217 -20.98 -3.95 -22.71
C PRO A 217 -21.87 -5.16 -23.00
N SER A 218 -23.04 -4.89 -23.54
CA SER A 218 -23.96 -5.94 -24.00
C SER A 218 -23.23 -6.81 -25.02
N PRO A 219 -23.42 -8.13 -25.01
CA PRO A 219 -22.90 -9.01 -26.08
C PRO A 219 -23.35 -8.60 -27.48
N ARG A 220 -24.38 -7.76 -27.58
CA ARG A 220 -24.93 -7.24 -28.85
C ARG A 220 -24.10 -6.10 -29.47
N ASP A 221 -23.24 -5.43 -28.72
CA ASP A 221 -22.40 -4.34 -29.23
C ASP A 221 -21.08 -4.83 -29.86
N ARG A 222 -20.95 -6.14 -30.07
CA ARG A 222 -19.80 -6.77 -30.75
C ARG A 222 -20.12 -7.22 -32.18
N GLY A 223 -21.16 -6.67 -32.78
CA GLY A 223 -21.50 -6.90 -34.16
C GLY A 223 -20.90 -5.89 -35.11
#